data_5b0ec0e0c6361d97da2cbd63ec044315
#
_entry.id   5b0ec0e0c6361d97da2cbd63ec044315
#
_cell.length_a   1.000
_cell.length_b   1.000
_cell.length_c   1.000
_cell.angle_alpha   90.00
_cell.angle_beta   90.00
_cell.angle_gamma   90.00
#
_symmetry.space_group_name_H-M   'P 1'
#
loop_
_entity.id
_entity.type
_entity.pdbx_description
1 polymer ?
#
loop_
_entity_poly.entity_id
_entity_poly.type
_entity_poly.pdbx_seq_one_letter_code
_entity_poly.pdbx_strand_id
1 'polypeptide(L)'
;MLFRSGVNGMLLIILPVFIAHCCARGIERLQPENLFMYIFFSGFFPAALTAALCIMSGTLLLWSSGIYELPSELGDFLGMILLVSFPEAFINGMAVTAFVVFKPEWLETFNYSRYLQAPWKDESDQEN
;
A
#
# COMPACT_ATOMS: atom_id res chain seq x y z
N MET A 1 -10.04 -16.55 24.65
CA MET A 1 -9.26 -15.30 24.57
C MET A 1 -7.98 -15.43 23.75
N LEU A 2 -7.14 -16.40 24.01
CA LEU A 2 -5.88 -16.60 23.25
C LEU A 2 -6.09 -16.87 21.76
N PHE A 3 -7.11 -17.64 21.38
CA PHE A 3 -7.44 -17.91 19.98
C PHE A 3 -7.86 -16.65 19.21
N ARG A 4 -8.69 -15.80 19.81
CA ARG A 4 -9.12 -14.52 19.21
C ARG A 4 -7.95 -13.56 19.02
N SER A 5 -7.05 -13.49 20.03
CA SER A 5 -5.86 -12.65 19.96
C SER A 5 -4.88 -13.15 18.89
N GLY A 6 -4.72 -14.47 18.76
CA GLY A 6 -3.86 -15.08 17.74
C GLY A 6 -4.37 -14.84 16.32
N VAL A 7 -5.66 -15.07 16.07
CA VAL A 7 -6.26 -14.85 14.74
C VAL A 7 -6.23 -13.37 14.36
N ASN A 8 -6.50 -12.47 15.31
CA ASN A 8 -6.44 -11.03 15.05
C ASN A 8 -5.01 -10.57 14.76
N GLY A 9 -4.02 -11.08 15.52
CA GLY A 9 -2.62 -10.82 15.24
C GLY A 9 -2.17 -11.33 13.88
N MET A 10 -2.58 -12.54 13.50
CA MET A 10 -2.29 -13.08 12.17
C MET A 10 -2.88 -12.22 11.06
N LEU A 11 -4.13 -11.79 11.18
CA LEU A 11 -4.77 -10.94 10.17
C LEU A 11 -4.11 -9.57 10.07
N LEU A 12 -3.78 -8.95 11.20
CA LEU A 12 -3.18 -7.61 11.22
C LEU A 12 -1.70 -7.58 10.80
N ILE A 13 -1.01 -8.71 10.81
CA ILE A 13 0.41 -8.79 10.45
C ILE A 13 0.60 -9.46 9.10
N ILE A 14 0.04 -10.66 8.90
CA ILE A 14 0.30 -11.46 7.70
C ILE A 14 -0.37 -10.84 6.47
N LEU A 15 -1.59 -10.36 6.61
CA LEU A 15 -2.35 -9.83 5.48
C LEU A 15 -1.73 -8.56 4.91
N PRO A 16 -1.32 -7.55 5.71
CA PRO A 16 -0.59 -6.38 5.20
C PRO A 16 0.72 -6.73 4.50
N VAL A 17 1.52 -7.61 5.11
CA VAL A 17 2.81 -8.04 4.54
C VAL A 17 2.61 -8.75 3.21
N PHE A 18 1.62 -9.64 3.12
CA PHE A 18 1.30 -10.36 1.90
C PHE A 18 0.84 -9.42 0.77
N ILE A 19 -0.03 -8.47 1.08
CA ILE A 19 -0.50 -7.46 0.11
C ILE A 19 0.66 -6.58 -0.35
N ALA A 20 1.48 -6.08 0.57
CA ALA A 20 2.64 -5.27 0.24
C ALA A 20 3.61 -6.04 -0.69
N HIS A 21 3.85 -7.30 -0.42
CA HIS A 21 4.68 -8.16 -1.25
C HIS A 21 4.09 -8.40 -2.64
N CYS A 22 2.79 -8.67 -2.73
CA CYS A 22 2.10 -8.81 -4.02
C CYS A 22 2.12 -7.53 -4.85
N CYS A 23 1.92 -6.38 -4.19
CA CYS A 23 1.98 -5.07 -4.85
C CYS A 23 3.40 -4.74 -5.32
N ALA A 24 4.42 -5.02 -4.51
CA ALA A 24 5.82 -4.83 -4.90
C ALA A 24 6.16 -5.64 -6.16
N ARG A 25 5.78 -6.90 -6.21
CA ARG A 25 5.96 -7.73 -7.41
C ARG A 25 5.17 -7.23 -8.61
N GLY A 26 3.98 -6.69 -8.38
CA GLY A 26 3.18 -6.05 -9.43
C GLY A 26 3.87 -4.84 -10.03
N ILE A 27 4.49 -4.00 -9.20
CA ILE A 27 5.27 -2.83 -9.62
C ILE A 27 6.48 -3.23 -10.46
N GLU A 28 7.21 -4.26 -10.05
CA GLU A 28 8.35 -4.80 -10.80
C GLU A 28 7.94 -5.29 -12.19
N ARG A 29 6.74 -5.86 -12.33
CA ARG A 29 6.21 -6.32 -13.62
C ARG A 29 5.67 -5.20 -14.49
N LEU A 30 4.97 -4.26 -13.90
CA LEU A 30 4.35 -3.13 -14.62
C LEU A 30 5.38 -2.09 -15.04
N GLN A 31 6.52 -2.00 -14.34
CA GLN A 31 7.60 -1.05 -14.59
C GLN A 31 7.08 0.36 -14.95
N PRO A 32 6.42 1.06 -14.02
CA PRO A 32 5.82 2.36 -14.31
C PRO A 32 6.89 3.33 -14.81
N GLU A 33 6.60 4.00 -15.92
CA GLU A 33 7.54 4.95 -16.55
C GLU A 33 7.64 6.27 -15.78
N ASN A 34 6.60 6.60 -15.02
CA ASN A 34 6.49 7.85 -14.28
C ASN A 34 6.70 7.68 -12.79
N LEU A 35 7.49 8.56 -12.19
CA LEU A 35 7.72 8.61 -10.74
C LEU A 35 6.41 8.71 -9.94
N PHE A 36 5.46 9.50 -10.42
CA PHE A 36 4.14 9.66 -9.79
C PHE A 36 3.37 8.33 -9.75
N MET A 37 3.36 7.59 -10.84
CA MET A 37 2.74 6.25 -10.90
C MET A 37 3.42 5.28 -9.93
N TYR A 38 4.74 5.34 -9.83
CA TYR A 38 5.49 4.53 -8.87
C TYR A 38 5.06 4.82 -7.43
N ILE A 39 5.01 6.08 -7.02
CA ILE A 39 4.61 6.49 -5.66
C ILE A 39 3.17 6.06 -5.38
N PHE A 40 2.28 6.24 -6.34
CA PHE A 40 0.88 5.87 -6.20
C PHE A 40 0.69 4.37 -6.01
N PHE A 41 1.32 3.55 -6.86
CA PHE A 41 1.22 2.09 -6.79
C PHE A 41 2.05 1.46 -5.66
N SER A 42 3.14 2.10 -5.24
CA SER A 42 3.99 1.59 -4.15
C SER A 42 3.53 2.02 -2.76
N GLY A 43 2.99 3.22 -2.63
CA GLY A 43 2.62 3.78 -1.35
C GLY A 43 1.12 3.84 -1.11
N PHE A 44 0.41 4.56 -1.96
CA PHE A 44 -1.01 4.88 -1.73
C PHE A 44 -1.92 3.64 -1.92
N PHE A 45 -1.81 2.97 -3.05
CA PHE A 45 -2.70 1.87 -3.41
C PHE A 45 -2.58 0.65 -2.47
N PRO A 46 -1.37 0.13 -2.15
CA PRO A 46 -1.23 -1.00 -1.23
C PRO A 46 -1.77 -0.69 0.17
N ALA A 47 -1.57 0.52 0.67
CA ALA A 47 -2.06 0.92 1.98
C ALA A 47 -3.59 0.97 2.03
N ALA A 48 -4.23 1.59 1.04
CA ALA A 48 -5.68 1.62 0.94
C ALA A 48 -6.28 0.21 0.84
N LEU A 49 -5.69 -0.65 0.01
CA LEU A 49 -6.13 -2.03 -0.17
C LEU A 49 -5.96 -2.85 1.12
N THR A 50 -4.83 -2.69 1.81
CA THR A 50 -4.56 -3.36 3.08
C THR A 50 -5.55 -2.95 4.15
N ALA A 51 -5.79 -1.66 4.33
CA ALA A 51 -6.75 -1.14 5.30
C ALA A 51 -8.16 -1.67 5.02
N ALA A 52 -8.61 -1.62 3.78
CA ALA A 52 -9.92 -2.13 3.38
C ALA A 52 -10.07 -3.64 3.67
N LEU A 53 -9.07 -4.45 3.29
CA LEU A 53 -9.11 -5.89 3.50
C LEU A 53 -9.00 -6.27 4.98
N CYS A 54 -8.23 -5.54 5.79
CA CYS A 54 -8.19 -5.75 7.24
C CYS A 54 -9.53 -5.49 7.90
N ILE A 55 -10.21 -4.40 7.54
CA ILE A 55 -11.54 -4.08 8.07
C ILE A 55 -12.55 -5.14 7.63
N MET A 56 -12.57 -5.52 6.35
CA MET A 56 -13.47 -6.54 5.84
C MET A 56 -13.26 -7.90 6.51
N SER A 57 -12.02 -8.34 6.66
CA SER A 57 -11.72 -9.63 7.30
C SER A 57 -12.06 -9.62 8.78
N GLY A 58 -11.80 -8.54 9.49
CA GLY A 58 -12.20 -8.37 10.88
C GLY A 58 -13.72 -8.43 11.07
N THR A 59 -14.46 -7.75 10.21
CA THR A 59 -15.94 -7.78 10.23
C THR A 59 -16.49 -9.15 9.91
N LEU A 60 -15.92 -9.84 8.92
CA LEU A 60 -16.33 -11.19 8.57
C LEU A 60 -16.13 -12.19 9.73
N LEU A 61 -15.04 -12.05 10.47
CA LEU A 61 -14.77 -12.87 11.65
C LEU A 61 -15.79 -12.59 12.78
N LEU A 62 -16.12 -11.33 13.03
CA LEU A 62 -17.11 -10.94 14.03
C LEU A 62 -18.50 -11.46 13.66
N TRP A 63 -18.85 -11.39 12.39
CA TRP A 63 -20.11 -11.93 11.89
C TRP A 63 -20.17 -13.46 12.00
N SER A 64 -19.12 -14.17 11.57
CA SER A 64 -19.07 -15.64 11.65
C SER A 64 -19.09 -16.16 13.09
N SER A 65 -18.65 -15.34 14.04
CA SER A 65 -18.70 -15.65 15.48
C SER A 65 -20.07 -15.41 16.12
N GLY A 66 -21.05 -14.91 15.35
CA GLY A 66 -22.41 -14.61 15.84
C GLY A 66 -22.48 -13.44 16.82
N ILE A 67 -21.42 -12.64 16.94
CA ILE A 67 -21.35 -11.50 17.86
C ILE A 67 -21.92 -10.25 17.20
N TYR A 68 -21.88 -10.20 15.89
CA TYR A 68 -22.30 -9.05 15.10
C TYR A 68 -23.36 -9.46 14.08
N GLU A 69 -24.52 -8.82 14.14
CA GLU A 69 -25.49 -8.90 13.06
C GLU A 69 -25.00 -7.99 11.94
N LEU A 70 -24.96 -8.50 10.71
CA LEU A 70 -24.61 -7.66 9.55
C LEU A 70 -25.56 -6.45 9.57
N PRO A 71 -25.01 -5.22 9.65
CA PRO A 71 -25.88 -4.06 9.64
C PRO A 71 -26.68 -4.06 8.35
N SER A 72 -27.99 -3.81 8.49
CA SER A 72 -28.90 -3.59 7.37
C SER A 72 -28.44 -2.43 6.46
N GLU A 73 -27.42 -1.73 6.88
CA GLU A 73 -26.86 -0.52 6.28
C GLU A 73 -25.43 -0.77 5.76
N LEU A 74 -25.32 -1.65 4.77
CA LEU A 74 -24.07 -1.90 4.06
C LEU A 74 -23.41 -0.61 3.54
N GLY A 75 -24.22 0.44 3.28
CA GLY A 75 -23.74 1.74 2.84
C GLY A 75 -22.87 2.45 3.89
N ASP A 76 -23.27 2.43 5.15
CA ASP A 76 -22.52 3.06 6.25
C ASP A 76 -21.20 2.34 6.50
N PHE A 77 -21.21 1.01 6.37
CA PHE A 77 -20.01 0.21 6.50
C PHE A 77 -18.98 0.48 5.39
N LEU A 78 -19.44 0.59 4.14
CA LEU A 78 -18.59 0.97 3.01
C LEU A 78 -18.04 2.39 3.17
N GLY A 79 -18.86 3.32 3.65
CA GLY A 79 -18.44 4.68 3.97
C GLY A 79 -17.35 4.71 5.04
N MET A 80 -17.46 3.89 6.08
CA MET A 80 -16.46 3.77 7.14
C MET A 80 -15.14 3.20 6.62
N ILE A 81 -15.18 2.17 5.77
CA ILE A 81 -13.97 1.63 5.12
C ILE A 81 -13.24 2.72 4.33
N LEU A 82 -13.98 3.46 3.52
CA LEU A 82 -13.40 4.54 2.72
C LEU A 82 -12.79 5.64 3.59
N LEU A 83 -13.50 6.03 4.65
CA LEU A 83 -13.05 7.07 5.57
C LEU A 83 -11.76 6.71 6.32
N VAL A 84 -11.57 5.46 6.69
CA VAL A 84 -10.36 4.96 7.37
C VAL A 84 -9.23 4.69 6.39
N SER A 85 -9.54 4.10 5.25
CA SER A 85 -8.53 3.72 4.25
C SER A 85 -7.85 4.92 3.59
N PHE A 86 -8.57 6.02 3.43
CA PHE A 86 -8.05 7.21 2.75
C PHE A 86 -6.91 7.90 3.52
N PRO A 87 -7.05 8.24 4.82
CA PRO A 87 -5.96 8.82 5.59
C PRO A 87 -4.75 7.90 5.68
N GLU A 88 -4.95 6.60 5.86
CA GLU A 88 -3.86 5.62 5.93
C GLU A 88 -3.08 5.55 4.61
N ALA A 89 -3.80 5.50 3.48
CA ALA A 89 -3.19 5.54 2.17
C ALA A 89 -2.41 6.84 1.93
N PHE A 90 -2.94 7.97 2.39
CA PHE A 90 -2.31 9.28 2.24
C PHE A 90 -1.01 9.38 3.04
N ILE A 91 -1.01 8.97 4.30
CA ILE A 91 0.17 8.95 5.16
C ILE A 91 1.25 8.05 4.56
N ASN A 92 0.87 6.88 4.08
CA ASN A 92 1.81 5.93 3.48
C ASN A 92 2.38 6.44 2.15
N GLY A 93 1.55 7.07 1.31
CA GLY A 93 2.00 7.74 0.09
C GLY A 93 2.99 8.87 0.38
N MET A 94 2.73 9.68 1.41
CA MET A 94 3.67 10.71 1.87
C MET A 94 4.99 10.12 2.36
N ALA A 95 4.95 9.03 3.13
CA ALA A 95 6.14 8.35 3.62
C ALA A 95 6.99 7.82 2.45
N VAL A 96 6.38 7.15 1.48
CA VAL A 96 7.07 6.68 0.27
C VAL A 96 7.68 7.84 -0.51
N THR A 97 6.96 8.94 -0.67
CA THR A 97 7.47 10.16 -1.33
C THR A 97 8.70 10.71 -0.60
N ALA A 98 8.64 10.78 0.73
CA ALA A 98 9.77 11.22 1.55
C ALA A 98 10.99 10.29 1.37
N PHE A 99 10.80 8.99 1.36
CA PHE A 99 11.89 8.04 1.13
C PHE A 99 12.47 8.16 -0.28
N VAL A 100 11.65 8.35 -1.30
CA VAL A 100 12.14 8.58 -2.68
C VAL A 100 13.03 9.82 -2.76
N VAL A 101 12.67 10.89 -2.04
CA VAL A 101 13.41 12.17 -2.08
C VAL A 101 14.67 12.12 -1.21
N PHE A 102 14.57 11.60 0.02
CA PHE A 102 15.66 11.68 1.00
C PHE A 102 16.56 10.45 1.06
N LYS A 103 15.99 9.26 0.84
CA LYS A 103 16.68 7.97 0.99
C LYS A 103 16.19 6.94 -0.02
N PRO A 104 16.39 7.17 -1.32
CA PRO A 104 15.90 6.24 -2.37
C PRO A 104 16.51 4.84 -2.25
N GLU A 105 17.68 4.71 -1.66
CA GLU A 105 18.38 3.44 -1.40
C GLU A 105 17.65 2.50 -0.42
N TRP A 106 16.70 3.03 0.36
CA TRP A 106 15.89 2.24 1.29
C TRP A 106 14.67 1.59 0.63
N LEU A 107 14.37 1.99 -0.60
CA LEU A 107 13.29 1.44 -1.39
C LEU A 107 13.83 0.36 -2.33
N GLU A 108 13.63 -0.90 -1.98
CA GLU A 108 14.10 -2.05 -2.72
C GLU A 108 13.63 -2.07 -4.19
N THR A 109 12.42 -1.58 -4.43
CA THR A 109 11.80 -1.53 -5.77
C THR A 109 12.10 -0.27 -6.57
N PHE A 110 12.81 0.72 -5.96
CA PHE A 110 13.08 2.00 -6.60
C PHE A 110 14.41 1.97 -7.38
N ASN A 111 14.33 2.16 -8.68
CA ASN A 111 15.52 2.28 -9.52
C ASN A 111 15.81 3.76 -9.81
N TYR A 112 16.83 4.29 -9.11
CA TYR A 112 17.25 5.70 -9.19
C TYR A 112 17.60 6.12 -10.63
N SER A 113 18.33 5.28 -11.36
CA SER A 113 18.76 5.58 -12.72
C SER A 113 17.61 5.68 -13.71
N ARG A 114 16.46 5.05 -13.40
CA ARG A 114 15.30 5.07 -14.29
C ARG A 114 14.44 6.33 -14.13
N TYR A 115 14.28 6.79 -12.88
CA TYR A 115 13.33 7.86 -12.56
C TYR A 115 13.97 9.24 -12.43
N LEU A 116 15.26 9.31 -12.13
CA LEU A 116 15.97 10.53 -11.80
C LEU A 116 17.18 10.80 -12.70
N GLN A 117 17.31 10.11 -13.83
CA GLN A 117 18.27 10.52 -14.86
C GLN A 117 17.83 11.87 -15.43
N ALA A 118 18.59 12.90 -15.06
CA ALA A 118 18.36 14.23 -15.61
C ALA A 118 18.67 14.22 -17.12
N PRO A 119 17.79 14.78 -17.97
CA PRO A 119 17.97 14.76 -19.44
C PRO A 119 19.21 15.53 -19.94
N TRP A 120 19.95 16.21 -19.06
CA TRP A 120 21.15 16.98 -19.41
C TRP A 120 22.48 16.17 -19.42
N LYS A 121 22.44 14.87 -19.12
CA LYS A 121 23.65 14.03 -19.18
C LYS A 121 24.00 13.53 -20.57
N ASP A 122 23.07 13.65 -21.51
CA ASP A 122 23.26 13.09 -22.86
C ASP A 122 23.98 14.05 -23.81
N GLU A 123 24.17 15.33 -23.46
CA GLU A 123 24.87 16.30 -24.33
C GLU A 123 26.38 16.36 -24.13
N SER A 124 26.89 15.93 -22.97
CA SER A 124 28.34 16.02 -22.67
C SER A 124 29.16 14.82 -23.16
N ASP A 125 28.51 13.70 -23.46
CA ASP A 125 29.21 12.50 -23.94
C ASP A 125 29.31 12.41 -25.48
N GLN A 126 28.75 13.38 -26.20
CA GLN A 126 28.85 13.43 -27.67
C GLN A 126 29.93 14.34 -28.21
N GLU A 127 30.67 15.06 -27.37
CA GLU A 127 31.75 15.95 -27.79
C GLU A 127 33.20 15.40 -27.52
N ASN A 128 33.33 14.10 -27.28
CA ASN A 128 34.67 13.51 -27.19
C ASN A 128 34.84 12.35 -28.17
#